data_11909f6e4eb6add610df71462172fbb9
#
_entry.id   11909f6e4eb6add610df71462172fbb9
#
_cell.length_a   1.000
_cell.length_b   1.000
_cell.length_c   1.000
_cell.angle_alpha   90.00
_cell.angle_beta   90.00
_cell.angle_gamma   90.00
#
_symmetry.space_group_name_H-M   'P 1'
#
loop_
_entity.id
_entity.type
_entity.pdbx_description
1 polymer ?
#
loop_
_entity_poly.entity_id
_entity_poly.type
_entity_poly.pdbx_seq_one_letter_code
_entity_poly.pdbx_strand_id
1 'polypeptide(L)'
;MSEKPYDPPATTDESGGPTPKRFLKPLLLVIVVAVFAGLIYQFGDSLSLESLAQRETQLREFQANNPYLVYGIAFLVYVVATGLSLPGAAPLTLVYAWYFTFWPALVLISFASTIGATIAFLMSRYFAGQSVQAKFGDRLASFNEHLDRDGAFYLFTLRLIPAVPFFVINLVMGLTKLKATTYYWVSQLGMLPGTAVYVYAGSRVPDLNTLAKDGIGSVFSPTQLTQIFVAFALLGLFPLVTKKLLAYFAKPKQ
;
A
#
# COMPACT_ATOMS: atom_id res chain seq x y z
N MET A 1 -11.36 -76.26 9.03
CA MET A 1 -11.48 -74.84 8.78
C MET A 1 -10.29 -74.16 9.45
N SER A 2 -9.28 -73.79 8.65
CA SER A 2 -8.05 -73.19 9.16
C SER A 2 -8.18 -71.69 9.00
N GLU A 3 -8.22 -70.94 10.14
CA GLU A 3 -8.18 -69.50 10.13
C GLU A 3 -6.78 -68.99 9.71
N LYS A 4 -6.72 -68.14 8.69
CA LYS A 4 -5.51 -67.42 8.29
C LYS A 4 -5.23 -66.34 9.31
N PRO A 5 -3.96 -66.17 9.73
CA PRO A 5 -3.59 -65.04 10.59
C PRO A 5 -3.76 -63.70 9.87
N TYR A 6 -4.26 -62.69 10.59
CA TYR A 6 -4.38 -61.31 10.14
C TYR A 6 -2.99 -60.67 10.10
N ASP A 7 -2.52 -60.26 8.90
CA ASP A 7 -1.34 -59.40 8.70
C ASP A 7 -1.77 -57.95 8.79
N PRO A 8 -1.24 -57.15 9.72
CA PRO A 8 -1.49 -55.71 9.73
C PRO A 8 -0.84 -55.02 8.52
N PRO A 9 -1.51 -54.02 7.91
CA PRO A 9 -0.93 -53.32 6.79
C PRO A 9 0.35 -52.60 7.20
N ALA A 10 1.40 -52.72 6.34
CA ALA A 10 2.70 -52.08 6.51
C ALA A 10 2.50 -50.57 6.70
N THR A 11 2.98 -50.07 7.81
CA THR A 11 3.11 -48.65 8.08
C THR A 11 4.15 -48.10 7.12
N THR A 12 3.72 -47.42 6.05
CA THR A 12 4.59 -46.60 5.21
C THR A 12 5.05 -45.42 6.05
N ASP A 13 6.31 -45.48 6.44
CA ASP A 13 7.04 -44.40 7.10
C ASP A 13 7.21 -43.26 6.09
N GLU A 14 6.23 -42.33 6.06
CA GLU A 14 6.35 -41.07 5.34
C GLU A 14 7.26 -40.12 6.14
N SER A 15 8.55 -40.36 6.09
CA SER A 15 9.56 -39.36 6.44
C SER A 15 9.58 -38.27 5.37
N GLY A 16 8.51 -37.47 5.34
CA GLY A 16 8.42 -36.28 4.50
C GLY A 16 9.35 -35.19 4.99
N GLY A 17 10.62 -35.27 4.56
CA GLY A 17 11.55 -34.15 4.69
C GLY A 17 10.96 -32.88 4.09
N PRO A 18 11.30 -31.68 4.62
CA PRO A 18 10.73 -30.42 4.17
C PRO A 18 11.03 -30.22 2.69
N THR A 19 9.97 -30.21 1.87
CA THR A 19 10.11 -30.04 0.43
C THR A 19 10.83 -28.71 0.13
N PRO A 20 11.83 -28.68 -0.77
CA PRO A 20 12.65 -27.51 -1.05
C PRO A 20 11.82 -26.26 -1.47
N LYS A 21 10.61 -26.46 -1.95
CA LYS A 21 9.66 -25.38 -2.29
C LYS A 21 9.21 -24.53 -1.10
N ARG A 22 9.31 -25.04 0.14
CA ARG A 22 8.88 -24.31 1.36
C ARG A 22 9.86 -23.21 1.75
N PHE A 23 11.15 -23.37 1.43
CA PHE A 23 12.20 -22.39 1.76
C PHE A 23 12.41 -21.36 0.63
N LEU A 24 12.01 -21.67 -0.60
CA LEU A 24 12.22 -20.80 -1.75
C LEU A 24 11.40 -19.48 -1.60
N LYS A 25 10.21 -19.57 -1.04
CA LYS A 25 9.31 -18.42 -0.86
C LYS A 25 9.88 -17.37 0.10
N PRO A 26 10.23 -17.69 1.37
CA PRO A 26 10.81 -16.70 2.27
C PRO A 26 12.19 -16.21 1.79
N LEU A 27 12.98 -17.07 1.13
CA LEU A 27 14.28 -16.69 0.57
C LEU A 27 14.13 -15.61 -0.51
N LEU A 28 13.17 -15.76 -1.42
CA LEU A 28 12.90 -14.77 -2.47
C LEU A 28 12.47 -13.41 -1.88
N LEU A 29 11.63 -13.42 -0.84
CA LEU A 29 11.27 -12.20 -0.13
C LEU A 29 12.48 -11.53 0.52
N VAL A 30 13.33 -12.31 1.20
CA VAL A 30 14.57 -11.81 1.82
C VAL A 30 15.52 -11.22 0.79
N ILE A 31 15.67 -11.87 -0.37
CA ILE A 31 16.51 -11.35 -1.46
C ILE A 31 15.96 -10.02 -1.97
N VAL A 32 14.66 -9.92 -2.23
CA VAL A 32 14.04 -8.67 -2.70
C VAL A 32 14.23 -7.54 -1.69
N VAL A 33 13.99 -7.82 -0.41
CA VAL A 33 14.20 -6.83 0.67
C VAL A 33 15.67 -6.44 0.78
N ALA A 34 16.59 -7.40 0.70
CA ALA A 34 18.04 -7.15 0.79
C ALA A 34 18.54 -6.32 -0.41
N VAL A 35 18.09 -6.62 -1.62
CA VAL A 35 18.42 -5.83 -2.81
C VAL A 35 17.91 -4.41 -2.65
N PHE A 36 16.68 -4.23 -2.18
CA PHE A 36 16.10 -2.89 -2.00
C PHE A 36 16.81 -2.11 -0.88
N ALA A 37 17.13 -2.77 0.24
CA ALA A 37 17.93 -2.18 1.31
C ALA A 37 19.34 -1.78 0.83
N GLY A 38 19.98 -2.63 0.01
CA GLY A 38 21.26 -2.33 -0.61
C GLY A 38 21.20 -1.14 -1.56
N LEU A 39 20.14 -1.04 -2.37
CA LEU A 39 19.90 0.12 -3.24
C LEU A 39 19.68 1.40 -2.43
N ILE A 40 18.89 1.35 -1.36
CA ILE A 40 18.68 2.50 -0.47
C ILE A 40 20.00 2.89 0.20
N TYR A 41 20.77 1.93 0.66
CA TYR A 41 22.07 2.19 1.29
C TYR A 41 23.07 2.83 0.31
N GLN A 42 23.14 2.34 -0.93
CA GLN A 42 24.07 2.82 -1.94
C GLN A 42 23.65 4.16 -2.56
N PHE A 43 22.36 4.40 -2.72
CA PHE A 43 21.82 5.58 -3.41
C PHE A 43 21.09 6.55 -2.47
N GLY A 44 20.96 6.23 -1.18
CA GLY A 44 20.19 7.01 -0.20
C GLY A 44 20.64 8.48 -0.13
N ASP A 45 21.94 8.72 -0.11
CA ASP A 45 22.51 10.08 -0.10
C ASP A 45 22.21 10.84 -1.40
N SER A 46 22.18 10.13 -2.53
CA SER A 46 21.83 10.70 -3.83
C SER A 46 20.33 11.00 -3.99
N LEU A 47 19.50 10.37 -3.14
CA LEU A 47 18.04 10.56 -3.08
C LEU A 47 17.62 11.48 -1.92
N SER A 48 18.59 12.10 -1.23
CA SER A 48 18.28 13.13 -0.23
C SER A 48 17.60 14.35 -0.88
N LEU A 49 16.80 15.06 -0.12
CA LEU A 49 16.09 16.25 -0.62
C LEU A 49 17.07 17.29 -1.16
N GLU A 50 18.22 17.46 -0.49
CA GLU A 50 19.30 18.36 -0.91
C GLU A 50 19.91 17.95 -2.24
N SER A 51 20.22 16.65 -2.41
CA SER A 51 20.79 16.13 -3.68
C SER A 51 19.83 16.24 -4.84
N LEU A 52 18.54 16.00 -4.61
CA LEU A 52 17.49 16.16 -5.62
C LEU A 52 17.33 17.62 -6.01
N ALA A 53 17.36 18.54 -5.04
CA ALA A 53 17.28 19.98 -5.30
C ALA A 53 18.49 20.49 -6.11
N GLN A 54 19.71 20.06 -5.77
CA GLN A 54 20.93 20.43 -6.51
C GLN A 54 20.94 19.94 -7.96
N ARG A 55 20.26 18.81 -8.23
CA ARG A 55 20.19 18.19 -9.56
C ARG A 55 18.90 18.47 -10.30
N GLU A 56 18.04 19.35 -9.77
CA GLU A 56 16.71 19.61 -10.33
C GLU A 56 16.77 19.95 -11.82
N THR A 57 17.64 20.88 -12.23
CA THR A 57 17.79 21.28 -13.63
C THR A 57 18.15 20.11 -14.52
N GLN A 58 19.14 19.30 -14.10
CA GLN A 58 19.57 18.12 -14.87
C GLN A 58 18.45 17.06 -14.97
N LEU A 59 17.71 16.85 -13.88
CA LEU A 59 16.59 15.91 -13.86
C LEU A 59 15.46 16.37 -14.79
N ARG A 60 15.15 17.67 -14.81
CA ARG A 60 14.12 18.25 -15.70
C ARG A 60 14.53 18.20 -17.17
N GLU A 61 15.80 18.48 -17.48
CA GLU A 61 16.35 18.32 -18.84
C GLU A 61 16.30 16.85 -19.29
N PHE A 62 16.67 15.93 -18.42
CA PHE A 62 16.59 14.49 -18.72
C PHE A 62 15.14 14.05 -18.95
N GLN A 63 14.18 14.53 -18.13
CA GLN A 63 12.76 14.28 -18.34
C GLN A 63 12.26 14.83 -19.67
N ALA A 64 12.65 16.03 -20.05
CA ALA A 64 12.23 16.64 -21.31
C ALA A 64 12.70 15.81 -22.52
N ASN A 65 13.91 15.24 -22.43
CA ASN A 65 14.49 14.42 -23.50
C ASN A 65 14.00 12.97 -23.48
N ASN A 66 13.60 12.43 -22.30
CA ASN A 66 13.23 11.03 -22.11
C ASN A 66 11.96 10.85 -21.25
N PRO A 67 10.81 11.47 -21.62
CA PRO A 67 9.64 11.50 -20.75
C PRO A 67 9.11 10.11 -20.39
N TYR A 68 8.96 9.22 -21.36
CA TYR A 68 8.45 7.88 -21.12
C TYR A 68 9.33 7.04 -20.19
N LEU A 69 10.65 7.21 -20.31
CA LEU A 69 11.60 6.51 -19.45
C LEU A 69 11.49 6.99 -18.00
N VAL A 70 11.44 8.31 -17.80
CA VAL A 70 11.33 8.90 -16.45
C VAL A 70 10.03 8.52 -15.77
N TYR A 71 8.89 8.63 -16.46
CA TYR A 71 7.60 8.21 -15.92
C TYR A 71 7.55 6.70 -15.65
N GLY A 72 8.13 5.88 -16.55
CA GLY A 72 8.20 4.42 -16.37
C GLY A 72 9.03 4.02 -15.16
N ILE A 73 10.22 4.59 -14.99
CA ILE A 73 11.08 4.32 -13.82
C ILE A 73 10.39 4.80 -12.54
N ALA A 74 9.86 6.02 -12.52
CA ALA A 74 9.15 6.55 -11.37
C ALA A 74 7.96 5.67 -10.98
N PHE A 75 7.19 5.21 -11.95
CA PHE A 75 6.07 4.30 -11.73
C PHE A 75 6.54 2.98 -11.09
N LEU A 76 7.58 2.34 -11.64
CA LEU A 76 8.12 1.09 -11.12
C LEU A 76 8.68 1.24 -9.71
N VAL A 77 9.44 2.31 -9.45
CA VAL A 77 9.97 2.60 -8.11
C VAL A 77 8.82 2.74 -7.11
N TYR A 78 7.77 3.46 -7.47
CA TYR A 78 6.61 3.64 -6.61
C TYR A 78 5.85 2.33 -6.35
N VAL A 79 5.65 1.51 -7.40
CA VAL A 79 5.04 0.17 -7.29
C VAL A 79 5.86 -0.72 -6.35
N VAL A 80 7.17 -0.73 -6.49
CA VAL A 80 8.05 -1.55 -5.64
C VAL A 80 8.01 -1.06 -4.19
N ALA A 81 8.13 0.25 -3.96
CA ALA A 81 8.08 0.83 -2.62
C ALA A 81 6.77 0.49 -1.88
N THR A 82 5.63 0.62 -2.56
CA THR A 82 4.32 0.31 -1.99
C THR A 82 4.03 -1.19 -1.93
N GLY A 83 4.51 -1.96 -2.89
CA GLY A 83 4.39 -3.42 -2.94
C GLY A 83 5.15 -4.12 -1.84
N LEU A 84 6.32 -3.61 -1.48
CA LEU A 84 7.09 -4.06 -0.32
C LEU A 84 6.58 -3.48 1.00
N SER A 85 5.55 -2.64 0.94
CA SER A 85 4.98 -1.96 2.11
C SER A 85 6.02 -1.16 2.92
N LEU A 86 6.97 -0.54 2.23
CA LEU A 86 8.04 0.23 2.85
C LEU A 86 7.46 1.50 3.53
N PRO A 87 7.95 1.84 4.73
CA PRO A 87 7.67 3.13 5.32
C PRO A 87 8.34 4.22 4.47
N GLY A 88 7.59 5.17 3.94
CA GLY A 88 8.14 6.23 3.08
C GLY A 88 7.28 6.58 1.86
N ALA A 89 6.15 5.92 1.68
CA ALA A 89 5.23 6.24 0.58
C ALA A 89 4.75 7.71 0.63
N ALA A 90 4.53 8.28 1.82
CA ALA A 90 4.10 9.67 1.96
C ALA A 90 5.19 10.68 1.56
N PRO A 91 6.44 10.63 2.06
CA PRO A 91 7.53 11.44 1.54
C PRO A 91 7.75 11.27 0.04
N LEU A 92 7.72 10.04 -0.47
CA LEU A 92 7.86 9.78 -1.90
C LEU A 92 6.74 10.44 -2.72
N THR A 93 5.50 10.45 -2.21
CA THR A 93 4.37 11.15 -2.83
C THR A 93 4.64 12.65 -2.93
N LEU A 94 5.16 13.28 -1.86
CA LEU A 94 5.48 14.71 -1.85
C LEU A 94 6.55 15.05 -2.87
N VAL A 95 7.64 14.27 -2.94
CA VAL A 95 8.72 14.45 -3.91
C VAL A 95 8.22 14.28 -5.34
N TYR A 96 7.41 13.26 -5.62
CA TYR A 96 6.85 13.06 -6.95
C TYR A 96 5.88 14.18 -7.35
N ALA A 97 5.08 14.66 -6.42
CA ALA A 97 4.14 15.75 -6.66
C ALA A 97 4.87 17.08 -6.92
N TRP A 98 5.96 17.34 -6.20
CA TRP A 98 6.84 18.48 -6.47
C TRP A 98 7.49 18.39 -7.86
N TYR A 99 7.99 17.20 -8.23
CA TYR A 99 8.73 17.01 -9.49
C TYR A 99 7.80 16.97 -10.71
N PHE A 100 6.74 16.15 -10.66
CA PHE A 100 5.83 15.93 -11.81
C PHE A 100 4.64 16.89 -11.85
N THR A 101 4.48 17.76 -10.87
CA THR A 101 3.30 18.61 -10.68
C THR A 101 2.02 17.82 -10.37
N PHE A 102 0.89 18.53 -10.13
CA PHE A 102 -0.32 17.90 -9.58
C PHE A 102 -0.90 16.76 -10.43
N TRP A 103 -1.26 17.05 -11.69
CA TRP A 103 -2.02 16.09 -12.49
C TRP A 103 -1.21 14.85 -12.92
N PRO A 104 0.01 14.99 -13.47
CA PRO A 104 0.81 13.82 -13.79
C PRO A 104 1.17 12.98 -12.57
N ALA A 105 1.51 13.62 -11.45
CA ALA A 105 1.79 12.91 -10.20
C ALA A 105 0.57 12.16 -9.67
N LEU A 106 -0.62 12.79 -9.68
CA LEU A 106 -1.86 12.17 -9.23
C LEU A 106 -2.16 10.89 -10.00
N VAL A 107 -2.09 10.93 -11.32
CA VAL A 107 -2.34 9.76 -12.17
C VAL A 107 -1.29 8.68 -11.89
N LEU A 108 0.00 9.04 -11.96
CA LEU A 108 1.10 8.09 -11.74
C LEU A 108 0.99 7.41 -10.38
N ILE A 109 0.88 8.19 -9.31
CA ILE A 109 0.87 7.70 -7.94
C ILE A 109 -0.38 6.87 -7.65
N SER A 110 -1.55 7.31 -8.14
CA SER A 110 -2.82 6.61 -7.94
C SER A 110 -2.76 5.18 -8.48
N PHE A 111 -2.30 4.99 -9.70
CA PHE A 111 -2.19 3.65 -10.28
C PHE A 111 -1.01 2.86 -9.69
N ALA A 112 0.15 3.48 -9.51
CA ALA A 112 1.32 2.81 -8.97
C ALA A 112 1.09 2.32 -7.54
N SER A 113 0.49 3.14 -6.67
CA SER A 113 0.17 2.77 -5.29
C SER A 113 -0.85 1.64 -5.21
N THR A 114 -1.86 1.64 -6.08
CA THR A 114 -2.88 0.58 -6.11
C THR A 114 -2.32 -0.75 -6.61
N ILE A 115 -1.48 -0.71 -7.65
CA ILE A 115 -0.77 -1.91 -8.13
C ILE A 115 0.14 -2.45 -7.03
N GLY A 116 0.96 -1.60 -6.41
CA GLY A 116 1.82 -2.01 -5.30
C GLY A 116 1.04 -2.56 -4.11
N ALA A 117 -0.04 -1.88 -3.70
CA ALA A 117 -0.94 -2.39 -2.66
C ALA A 117 -1.51 -3.78 -3.00
N THR A 118 -1.87 -4.00 -4.28
CA THR A 118 -2.39 -5.28 -4.75
C THR A 118 -1.31 -6.36 -4.74
N ILE A 119 -0.08 -6.02 -5.09
CA ILE A 119 1.07 -6.93 -4.96
C ILE A 119 1.26 -7.31 -3.49
N ALA A 120 1.30 -6.34 -2.57
CA ALA A 120 1.43 -6.60 -1.13
C ALA A 120 0.29 -7.49 -0.59
N PHE A 121 -0.95 -7.22 -1.01
CA PHE A 121 -2.12 -8.04 -0.71
C PHE A 121 -1.97 -9.49 -1.21
N LEU A 122 -1.52 -9.70 -2.46
CA LEU A 122 -1.30 -11.02 -3.03
C LEU A 122 -0.13 -11.74 -2.36
N MET A 123 0.95 -11.01 -2.03
CA MET A 123 2.08 -11.55 -1.28
C MET A 123 1.64 -12.04 0.10
N SER A 124 0.86 -11.24 0.83
CA SER A 124 0.31 -11.65 2.12
C SER A 124 -0.52 -12.93 1.99
N ARG A 125 -1.39 -13.01 0.99
CA ARG A 125 -2.20 -14.19 0.71
C ARG A 125 -1.36 -15.42 0.42
N TYR A 126 -0.34 -15.26 -0.40
CA TYR A 126 0.49 -16.37 -0.85
C TYR A 126 1.47 -16.87 0.20
N PHE A 127 2.11 -15.95 0.94
CA PHE A 127 3.18 -16.31 1.89
C PHE A 127 2.67 -16.57 3.31
N ALA A 128 1.67 -15.82 3.77
CA ALA A 128 1.25 -15.83 5.16
C ALA A 128 -0.07 -16.60 5.43
N GLY A 129 -0.84 -16.92 4.37
CA GLY A 129 -2.22 -17.40 4.50
C GLY A 129 -2.42 -18.55 5.49
N GLN A 130 -1.63 -19.62 5.40
CA GLN A 130 -1.80 -20.80 6.28
C GLN A 130 -1.26 -20.56 7.72
N SER A 131 -0.08 -19.96 7.83
CA SER A 131 0.58 -19.76 9.13
C SER A 131 -0.12 -18.70 9.98
N VAL A 132 -0.67 -17.66 9.36
CA VAL A 132 -1.37 -16.58 10.06
C VAL A 132 -2.81 -16.98 10.39
N GLN A 133 -3.49 -17.75 9.54
CA GLN A 133 -4.79 -18.30 9.88
C GLN A 133 -4.73 -19.18 11.12
N ALA A 134 -3.70 -20.02 11.27
CA ALA A 134 -3.53 -20.85 12.45
C ALA A 134 -3.30 -20.05 13.75
N LYS A 135 -2.66 -18.85 13.65
CA LYS A 135 -2.27 -18.05 14.82
C LYS A 135 -3.27 -16.93 15.15
N PHE A 136 -3.95 -16.39 14.15
CA PHE A 136 -4.82 -15.20 14.26
C PHE A 136 -6.24 -15.43 13.71
N GLY A 137 -6.69 -16.69 13.61
CA GLY A 137 -7.96 -17.08 13.02
C GLY A 137 -9.15 -16.30 13.55
N ASP A 138 -9.25 -16.12 14.88
CA ASP A 138 -10.36 -15.40 15.52
C ASP A 138 -10.40 -13.91 15.13
N ARG A 139 -9.23 -13.26 15.02
CA ARG A 139 -9.17 -11.87 14.57
C ARG A 139 -9.51 -11.72 13.09
N LEU A 140 -9.10 -12.68 12.27
CA LEU A 140 -9.45 -12.72 10.84
C LEU A 140 -10.94 -13.02 10.65
N ALA A 141 -11.55 -13.81 11.53
CA ALA A 141 -13.00 -14.06 11.52
C ALA A 141 -13.80 -12.76 11.64
N SER A 142 -13.41 -11.87 12.55
CA SER A 142 -14.04 -10.54 12.68
C SER A 142 -13.93 -9.70 11.41
N PHE A 143 -12.76 -9.70 10.74
CA PHE A 143 -12.62 -8.99 9.45
C PHE A 143 -13.48 -9.62 8.34
N ASN A 144 -13.57 -10.94 8.29
CA ASN A 144 -14.43 -11.63 7.33
C ASN A 144 -15.91 -11.36 7.61
N GLU A 145 -16.34 -11.32 8.87
CA GLU A 145 -17.71 -10.95 9.24
C GLU A 145 -18.09 -9.54 8.78
N HIS A 146 -17.19 -8.57 8.97
CA HIS A 146 -17.41 -7.20 8.45
C HIS A 146 -17.46 -7.17 6.91
N LEU A 147 -16.61 -7.96 6.24
CA LEU A 147 -16.65 -8.08 4.78
C LEU A 147 -17.93 -8.78 4.28
N ASP A 148 -18.41 -9.80 5.00
CA ASP A 148 -19.66 -10.49 4.65
C ASP A 148 -20.89 -9.58 4.85
N ARG A 149 -20.86 -8.71 5.89
CA ARG A 149 -21.94 -7.75 6.19
C ARG A 149 -21.91 -6.50 5.34
N ASP A 150 -20.74 -5.85 5.23
CA ASP A 150 -20.60 -4.53 4.62
C ASP A 150 -19.98 -4.59 3.20
N GLY A 151 -19.54 -5.80 2.78
CA GLY A 151 -18.96 -6.06 1.47
C GLY A 151 -17.71 -5.22 1.19
N ALA A 152 -17.58 -4.80 -0.07
CA ALA A 152 -16.46 -3.97 -0.52
C ALA A 152 -16.41 -2.57 0.14
N PHE A 153 -17.55 -2.10 0.69
CA PHE A 153 -17.63 -0.82 1.37
C PHE A 153 -16.79 -0.79 2.65
N TYR A 154 -16.61 -1.93 3.31
CA TYR A 154 -15.71 -2.02 4.47
C TYR A 154 -14.26 -1.67 4.11
N LEU A 155 -13.74 -2.25 3.02
CA LEU A 155 -12.39 -1.89 2.53
C LEU A 155 -12.33 -0.41 2.12
N PHE A 156 -13.34 0.09 1.41
CA PHE A 156 -13.42 1.50 1.01
C PHE A 156 -13.32 2.43 2.23
N THR A 157 -14.08 2.12 3.28
CA THR A 157 -14.05 2.86 4.54
C THR A 157 -12.66 2.86 5.17
N LEU A 158 -12.00 1.69 5.24
CA LEU A 158 -10.64 1.59 5.79
C LEU A 158 -9.63 2.42 4.99
N ARG A 159 -9.79 2.53 3.67
CA ARG A 159 -8.91 3.34 2.81
C ARG A 159 -9.07 4.85 3.02
N LEU A 160 -10.25 5.29 3.42
CA LEU A 160 -10.53 6.70 3.70
C LEU A 160 -10.06 7.15 5.09
N ILE A 161 -9.82 6.21 6.02
CA ILE A 161 -9.38 6.53 7.38
C ILE A 161 -7.85 6.64 7.43
N PRO A 162 -7.27 7.86 7.56
CA PRO A 162 -5.82 8.05 7.54
C PRO A 162 -5.10 7.37 8.73
N ALA A 163 -5.82 7.11 9.82
CA ALA A 163 -5.27 6.49 11.03
C ALA A 163 -4.91 5.01 10.83
N VAL A 164 -5.46 4.33 9.82
CA VAL A 164 -5.14 2.92 9.55
C VAL A 164 -3.93 2.85 8.64
N PRO A 165 -2.80 2.29 9.11
CA PRO A 165 -1.59 2.22 8.30
C PRO A 165 -1.81 1.44 7.00
N PHE A 166 -1.33 2.01 5.89
CA PHE A 166 -1.47 1.46 4.54
C PHE A 166 -1.08 -0.02 4.45
N PHE A 167 0.07 -0.38 5.02
CA PHE A 167 0.58 -1.75 4.97
C PHE A 167 -0.29 -2.73 5.75
N VAL A 168 -0.92 -2.30 6.86
CA VAL A 168 -1.82 -3.14 7.65
C VAL A 168 -3.03 -3.55 6.81
N ILE A 169 -3.64 -2.59 6.10
CA ILE A 169 -4.78 -2.88 5.22
C ILE A 169 -4.39 -3.91 4.15
N ASN A 170 -3.22 -3.71 3.51
CA ASN A 170 -2.76 -4.64 2.46
C ASN A 170 -2.57 -6.06 3.00
N LEU A 171 -1.88 -6.18 4.15
CA LEU A 171 -1.59 -7.48 4.75
C LEU A 171 -2.85 -8.18 5.25
N VAL A 172 -3.68 -7.48 6.03
CA VAL A 172 -4.90 -8.07 6.63
C VAL A 172 -5.90 -8.46 5.55
N MET A 173 -6.16 -7.59 4.57
CA MET A 173 -7.09 -7.90 3.48
C MET A 173 -6.60 -9.06 2.61
N GLY A 174 -5.29 -9.24 2.45
CA GLY A 174 -4.71 -10.40 1.77
C GLY A 174 -5.06 -11.75 2.42
N LEU A 175 -5.29 -11.75 3.74
CA LEU A 175 -5.65 -12.94 4.52
C LEU A 175 -7.15 -13.22 4.55
N THR A 176 -7.97 -12.31 4.02
CA THR A 176 -9.43 -12.45 3.96
C THR A 176 -9.89 -13.14 2.67
N LYS A 177 -11.21 -13.40 2.56
CA LYS A 177 -11.83 -13.97 1.36
C LYS A 177 -12.00 -12.98 0.20
N LEU A 178 -11.60 -11.72 0.37
CA LEU A 178 -11.81 -10.66 -0.62
C LEU A 178 -11.11 -10.97 -1.95
N LYS A 179 -11.81 -10.83 -3.07
CA LYS A 179 -11.23 -11.06 -4.40
C LYS A 179 -10.21 -9.96 -4.76
N ALA A 180 -9.10 -10.33 -5.43
CA ALA A 180 -8.06 -9.39 -5.80
C ALA A 180 -8.57 -8.26 -6.72
N THR A 181 -9.48 -8.56 -7.63
CA THR A 181 -10.12 -7.56 -8.50
C THR A 181 -10.95 -6.54 -7.72
N THR A 182 -11.74 -7.01 -6.74
CA THR A 182 -12.50 -6.14 -5.84
C THR A 182 -11.56 -5.28 -5.00
N TYR A 183 -10.49 -5.90 -4.45
CA TYR A 183 -9.48 -5.18 -3.69
C TYR A 183 -8.83 -4.07 -4.52
N TYR A 184 -8.44 -4.35 -5.77
CA TYR A 184 -7.82 -3.38 -6.68
C TYR A 184 -8.73 -2.17 -6.90
N TRP A 185 -9.95 -2.38 -7.40
CA TRP A 185 -10.83 -1.27 -7.77
C TRP A 185 -11.32 -0.46 -6.57
N VAL A 186 -11.62 -1.14 -5.47
CA VAL A 186 -12.03 -0.46 -4.23
C VAL A 186 -10.87 0.33 -3.63
N SER A 187 -9.66 -0.22 -3.67
CA SER A 187 -8.46 0.51 -3.22
C SER A 187 -8.14 1.69 -4.14
N GLN A 188 -8.27 1.54 -5.46
CA GLN A 188 -8.08 2.62 -6.43
C GLN A 188 -8.96 3.83 -6.11
N LEU A 189 -10.26 3.58 -5.89
CA LEU A 189 -11.22 4.64 -5.58
C LEU A 189 -11.05 5.17 -4.15
N GLY A 190 -10.83 4.29 -3.18
CA GLY A 190 -10.72 4.66 -1.77
C GLY A 190 -9.45 5.41 -1.40
N MET A 191 -8.33 5.15 -2.11
CA MET A 191 -7.07 5.86 -1.89
C MET A 191 -6.99 7.19 -2.64
N LEU A 192 -7.74 7.36 -3.74
CA LEU A 192 -7.65 8.53 -4.61
C LEU A 192 -7.83 9.88 -3.87
N PRO A 193 -8.83 10.05 -2.98
CA PRO A 193 -9.00 11.31 -2.26
C PRO A 193 -7.80 11.64 -1.35
N GLY A 194 -7.29 10.65 -0.60
CA GLY A 194 -6.09 10.81 0.22
C GLY A 194 -4.86 11.11 -0.63
N THR A 195 -4.66 10.38 -1.72
CA THR A 195 -3.58 10.64 -2.67
C THR A 195 -3.65 12.07 -3.22
N ALA A 196 -4.85 12.55 -3.59
CA ALA A 196 -5.03 13.91 -4.09
C ALA A 196 -4.61 14.97 -3.07
N VAL A 197 -4.89 14.77 -1.77
CA VAL A 197 -4.46 15.70 -0.71
C VAL A 197 -2.93 15.72 -0.58
N TYR A 198 -2.28 14.55 -0.55
CA TYR A 198 -0.81 14.49 -0.49
C TYR A 198 -0.15 15.07 -1.74
N VAL A 199 -0.69 14.76 -2.92
CA VAL A 199 -0.19 15.29 -4.20
C VAL A 199 -0.40 16.81 -4.27
N TYR A 200 -1.54 17.31 -3.79
CA TYR A 200 -1.75 18.76 -3.69
C TYR A 200 -0.71 19.40 -2.80
N ALA A 201 -0.49 18.87 -1.60
CA ALA A 201 0.52 19.36 -0.69
C ALA A 201 1.92 19.38 -1.35
N GLY A 202 2.37 18.27 -1.93
CA GLY A 202 3.68 18.17 -2.58
C GLY A 202 3.82 19.11 -3.79
N SER A 203 2.77 19.29 -4.59
CA SER A 203 2.80 20.20 -5.75
C SER A 203 2.87 21.68 -5.37
N ARG A 204 2.66 22.03 -4.12
CA ARG A 204 2.78 23.40 -3.59
C ARG A 204 4.14 23.70 -2.97
N VAL A 205 5.01 22.71 -2.86
CA VAL A 205 6.39 22.89 -2.40
C VAL A 205 7.16 23.70 -3.45
N PRO A 206 7.59 24.95 -3.16
CA PRO A 206 8.28 25.77 -4.14
C PRO A 206 9.72 25.32 -4.35
N ASP A 207 10.39 24.86 -3.30
CA ASP A 207 11.80 24.47 -3.30
C ASP A 207 12.08 23.37 -2.26
N LEU A 208 12.76 22.31 -2.70
CA LEU A 208 13.15 21.21 -1.82
C LEU A 208 14.23 21.59 -0.80
N ASN A 209 15.11 22.53 -1.15
CA ASN A 209 16.13 23.00 -0.21
C ASN A 209 15.52 23.69 1.00
N THR A 210 14.49 24.53 0.78
CA THR A 210 13.73 25.16 1.84
C THR A 210 13.01 24.12 2.69
N LEU A 211 12.39 23.12 2.07
CA LEU A 211 11.73 22.03 2.78
C LEU A 211 12.74 21.21 3.64
N ALA A 212 13.92 20.94 3.11
CA ALA A 212 14.96 20.17 3.78
C ALA A 212 15.56 20.91 4.98
N LYS A 213 15.81 22.23 4.85
CA LYS A 213 16.46 23.03 5.88
C LYS A 213 15.50 23.53 6.96
N ASP A 214 14.37 24.06 6.53
CA ASP A 214 13.48 24.83 7.38
C ASP A 214 12.19 24.06 7.75
N GLY A 215 11.98 22.88 7.14
CA GLY A 215 10.87 22.00 7.40
C GLY A 215 9.54 22.46 6.78
N ILE A 216 8.48 21.70 7.07
CA ILE A 216 7.14 21.90 6.47
C ILE A 216 6.55 23.29 6.78
N GLY A 217 6.84 23.84 7.95
CA GLY A 217 6.29 25.13 8.41
C GLY A 217 6.77 26.33 7.59
N SER A 218 7.91 26.24 6.92
CA SER A 218 8.45 27.32 6.05
C SER A 218 7.85 27.29 4.65
N VAL A 219 7.40 26.11 4.21
CA VAL A 219 6.87 25.87 2.87
C VAL A 219 5.36 26.13 2.80
N PHE A 220 4.66 25.82 3.88
CA PHE A 220 3.20 25.97 3.94
C PHE A 220 2.81 27.10 4.89
N SER A 221 2.00 28.03 4.39
CA SER A 221 1.38 29.02 5.25
C SER A 221 0.45 28.35 6.28
N PRO A 222 0.17 28.98 7.43
CA PRO A 222 -0.78 28.45 8.42
C PRO A 222 -2.15 28.11 7.81
N THR A 223 -2.60 28.91 6.84
CA THR A 223 -3.85 28.67 6.12
C THR A 223 -3.79 27.38 5.28
N GLN A 224 -2.69 27.13 4.57
CA GLN A 224 -2.50 25.91 3.77
C GLN A 224 -2.42 24.67 4.65
N LEU A 225 -1.69 24.73 5.77
CA LEU A 225 -1.66 23.65 6.76
C LEU A 225 -3.06 23.36 7.30
N THR A 226 -3.82 24.40 7.65
CA THR A 226 -5.21 24.22 8.09
C THR A 226 -6.07 23.56 7.03
N GLN A 227 -5.96 23.97 5.76
CA GLN A 227 -6.69 23.34 4.65
C GLN A 227 -6.34 21.86 4.50
N ILE A 228 -5.06 21.49 4.59
CA ILE A 228 -4.62 20.10 4.53
C ILE A 228 -5.20 19.29 5.70
N PHE A 229 -5.13 19.83 6.94
CA PHE A 229 -5.71 19.17 8.10
C PHE A 229 -7.23 19.01 7.99
N VAL A 230 -7.94 20.04 7.54
CA VAL A 230 -9.39 19.97 7.31
C VAL A 230 -9.72 18.92 6.25
N ALA A 231 -8.98 18.87 5.14
CA ALA A 231 -9.17 17.86 4.11
C ALA A 231 -9.03 16.43 4.67
N PHE A 232 -7.98 16.16 5.48
CA PHE A 232 -7.81 14.85 6.12
C PHE A 232 -8.89 14.56 7.16
N ALA A 233 -9.34 15.55 7.93
CA ALA A 233 -10.44 15.39 8.88
C ALA A 233 -11.76 15.04 8.16
N LEU A 234 -12.06 15.72 7.07
CA LEU A 234 -13.24 15.44 6.24
C LEU A 234 -13.17 14.03 5.62
N LEU A 235 -12.00 13.62 5.12
CA LEU A 235 -11.79 12.25 4.62
C LEU A 235 -12.02 11.20 5.70
N GLY A 236 -11.52 11.42 6.91
CA GLY A 236 -11.72 10.52 8.05
C GLY A 236 -13.17 10.47 8.53
N LEU A 237 -13.92 11.57 8.44
CA LEU A 237 -15.33 11.66 8.83
C LEU A 237 -16.28 11.15 7.74
N PHE A 238 -15.88 11.16 6.48
CA PHE A 238 -16.72 10.80 5.34
C PHE A 238 -17.41 9.43 5.49
N PRO A 239 -16.72 8.33 5.91
CA PRO A 239 -17.38 7.04 6.10
C PRO A 239 -18.44 7.06 7.20
N LEU A 240 -18.23 7.83 8.27
CA LEU A 240 -19.18 7.94 9.38
C LEU A 240 -20.45 8.68 8.94
N VAL A 241 -20.28 9.74 8.16
CA VAL A 241 -21.39 10.53 7.62
C VAL A 241 -22.19 9.71 6.61
N THR A 242 -21.52 9.04 5.67
CA THR A 242 -22.18 8.19 4.66
C THR A 242 -22.94 7.03 5.29
N LYS A 243 -22.39 6.37 6.32
CA LYS A 243 -23.09 5.32 7.05
C LYS A 243 -24.37 5.82 7.72
N LYS A 244 -24.32 6.99 8.36
CA LYS A 244 -25.50 7.62 8.99
C LYS A 244 -26.56 8.02 7.95
N LEU A 245 -26.13 8.61 6.84
CA LEU A 245 -27.05 9.01 5.75
C LEU A 245 -27.73 7.78 5.12
N LEU A 246 -26.97 6.74 4.80
CA LEU A 246 -27.53 5.51 4.24
C LEU A 246 -28.50 4.84 5.23
N ALA A 247 -28.19 4.80 6.51
CA ALA A 247 -29.09 4.29 7.54
C ALA A 247 -30.36 5.12 7.70
N TYR A 248 -30.28 6.43 7.49
CA TYR A 248 -31.44 7.32 7.52
C TYR A 248 -32.39 7.10 6.33
N PHE A 249 -31.84 6.97 5.12
CA PHE A 249 -32.62 6.72 3.91
C PHE A 249 -33.13 5.28 3.77
N ALA A 250 -32.46 4.32 4.43
CA ALA A 250 -32.86 2.91 4.43
C ALA A 250 -34.00 2.60 5.42
N LYS A 251 -34.43 3.55 6.28
CA LYS A 251 -35.60 3.33 7.14
C LYS A 251 -36.86 3.30 6.26
N PRO A 252 -37.63 2.21 6.30
CA PRO A 252 -38.92 2.18 5.59
C PRO A 252 -39.80 3.29 6.14
N LYS A 253 -40.41 4.07 5.22
CA LYS A 253 -41.51 4.99 5.58
C LYS A 253 -42.63 4.16 6.19
N GLN A 254 -42.84 4.29 7.50
CA GLN A 254 -44.03 3.80 8.17
C GLN A 254 -45.23 4.58 7.71
#